data_fed5b950d71b30707e092b7919e24c85
#
_entry.id   fed5b950d71b30707e092b7919e24c85
#
_cell.length_a   1.000
_cell.length_b   1.000
_cell.length_c   1.000
_cell.angle_alpha   90.00
_cell.angle_beta   90.00
_cell.angle_gamma   90.00
#
_symmetry.space_group_name_H-M   'P 1'
#
loop_
_entity.id
_entity.type
_entity.pdbx_description
1 polymer ?
#
loop_
_entity_poly.entity_id
_entity_poly.type
_entity_poly.pdbx_seq_one_letter_code
_entity_poly.pdbx_strand_id
1 'polypeptide(L)'
;MGDVLIDACGWVALIDGSFNIDVVLSNLVGPPHFILIDLVQEELEEIEANRPRGKKLMLDLLMQRSTCIDHPTMHTDDALLEVADERGIPLLTVDSNLKRRALENGIGILEVVKGKNIRLVNGL
;
A
#
# COMPACT_ATOMS: atom_id res chain seq x y z
N MET A 1 -3.57 -2.21 -15.75
CA MET A 1 -2.33 -2.79 -15.26
C MET A 1 -1.68 -1.79 -14.37
N GLY A 2 -0.70 -2.16 -13.58
CA GLY A 2 -0.16 -1.27 -12.57
C GLY A 2 -0.93 -1.30 -11.27
N ASP A 3 -1.66 -2.39 -11.01
CA ASP A 3 -2.38 -2.54 -9.76
C ASP A 3 -1.39 -2.75 -8.61
N VAL A 4 -1.60 -2.02 -7.53
CA VAL A 4 -0.79 -2.06 -6.31
C VAL A 4 -1.73 -2.19 -5.13
N LEU A 5 -1.50 -3.22 -4.30
CA LEU A 5 -2.24 -3.33 -3.04
C LEU A 5 -1.56 -2.43 -2.01
N ILE A 6 -2.32 -1.53 -1.40
CA ILE A 6 -1.75 -0.54 -0.48
C ILE A 6 -2.12 -0.86 0.96
N ASP A 7 -1.12 -0.88 1.84
CA ASP A 7 -1.30 -0.96 3.28
C ASP A 7 -1.32 0.45 3.88
N ALA A 8 -1.94 0.61 5.03
CA ALA A 8 -2.06 1.90 5.70
C ALA A 8 -0.69 2.55 5.94
N CYS A 9 0.25 1.82 6.52
CA CYS A 9 1.59 2.36 6.78
C CYS A 9 2.34 2.70 5.48
N GLY A 10 2.08 1.98 4.41
CA GLY A 10 2.67 2.29 3.11
C GLY A 10 2.19 3.63 2.58
N TRP A 11 0.88 3.87 2.64
CA TRP A 11 0.33 5.16 2.22
C TRP A 11 0.84 6.31 3.07
N VAL A 12 0.86 6.13 4.40
CA VAL A 12 1.40 7.13 5.32
C VAL A 12 2.85 7.47 4.97
N ALA A 13 3.66 6.47 4.68
CA ALA A 13 5.07 6.68 4.30
C ALA A 13 5.19 7.49 3.01
N LEU A 14 4.34 7.23 2.02
CA LEU A 14 4.36 7.99 0.77
C LEU A 14 4.01 9.46 0.99
N ILE A 15 2.99 9.73 1.80
CA ILE A 15 2.54 11.09 2.05
C ILE A 15 3.55 11.85 2.93
N ASP A 16 4.00 11.25 4.02
CA ASP A 16 4.95 11.89 4.93
C ASP A 16 6.33 12.08 4.28
N GLY A 17 6.69 11.21 3.36
CA GLY A 17 7.93 11.34 2.60
C GLY A 17 7.85 12.27 1.41
N SER A 18 6.69 12.84 1.13
CA SER A 18 6.45 13.72 -0.03
C SER A 18 6.85 13.08 -1.35
N PHE A 19 6.53 11.80 -1.53
CA PHE A 19 6.84 11.08 -2.76
C PHE A 19 6.03 11.60 -3.93
N ASN A 20 6.65 11.65 -5.10
CA ASN A 20 5.91 11.80 -6.35
C ASN A 20 5.43 10.41 -6.77
N ILE A 21 4.23 10.07 -6.34
CA ILE A 21 3.66 8.72 -6.46
C ILE A 21 3.65 8.24 -7.91
N ASP A 22 3.22 9.09 -8.83
CA ASP A 22 3.15 8.72 -10.24
C ASP A 22 4.53 8.40 -10.82
N VAL A 23 5.53 9.24 -10.52
CA VAL A 23 6.87 9.05 -11.04
C VAL A 23 7.51 7.78 -10.49
N VAL A 24 7.49 7.61 -9.16
CA VAL A 24 8.21 6.49 -8.54
C VAL A 24 7.56 5.15 -8.81
N LEU A 25 6.23 5.09 -8.93
CA LEU A 25 5.54 3.83 -9.20
C LEU A 25 5.44 3.52 -10.68
N SER A 26 5.31 4.52 -11.55
CA SER A 26 5.19 4.28 -12.99
C SER A 26 6.40 3.58 -13.58
N ASN A 27 7.57 3.79 -13.02
CA ASN A 27 8.80 3.12 -13.46
C ASN A 27 8.84 1.64 -13.07
N LEU A 28 8.01 1.22 -12.11
CA LEU A 28 8.01 -0.14 -11.58
C LEU A 28 6.82 -0.96 -12.05
N VAL A 29 5.64 -0.35 -12.11
CA VAL A 29 4.40 -1.07 -12.39
C VAL A 29 3.57 -0.45 -13.53
N GLY A 30 4.07 0.61 -14.15
CA GLY A 30 3.29 1.42 -15.07
C GLY A 30 2.37 2.38 -14.32
N PRO A 31 1.40 3.02 -14.98
CA PRO A 31 0.50 3.95 -14.31
C PRO A 31 -0.16 3.27 -13.11
N PRO A 32 0.09 3.77 -11.88
CA PRO A 32 -0.36 3.06 -10.68
C PRO A 32 -1.86 3.18 -10.46
N HIS A 33 -2.46 2.06 -10.09
CA HIS A 33 -3.84 1.99 -9.65
C HIS A 33 -3.87 1.21 -8.35
N PHE A 34 -4.47 1.78 -7.31
CA PHE A 34 -4.45 1.14 -6.00
C PHE A 34 -5.65 0.24 -5.79
N ILE A 35 -5.40 -0.89 -5.14
CA ILE A 35 -6.46 -1.72 -4.58
C ILE A 35 -6.47 -1.45 -3.08
N LEU A 36 -7.61 -1.00 -2.59
CA LEU A 36 -7.77 -0.57 -1.20
C LEU A 36 -8.79 -1.46 -0.51
N ILE A 37 -8.33 -2.21 0.49
CA ILE A 37 -9.21 -3.07 1.28
C ILE A 37 -9.95 -2.21 2.32
N ASP A 38 -11.21 -2.52 2.59
CA ASP A 38 -12.03 -1.81 3.57
C ASP A 38 -11.35 -1.68 4.94
N LEU A 39 -10.68 -2.73 5.41
CA LEU A 39 -9.94 -2.70 6.68
C LEU A 39 -8.82 -1.67 6.67
N VAL A 40 -8.12 -1.54 5.54
CA VAL A 40 -7.05 -0.55 5.39
C VAL A 40 -7.63 0.86 5.37
N GLN A 41 -8.75 1.06 4.68
CA GLN A 41 -9.43 2.34 4.67
C GLN A 41 -9.82 2.78 6.07
N GLU A 42 -10.38 1.87 6.86
CA GLU A 42 -10.75 2.16 8.25
C GLU A 42 -9.55 2.56 9.10
N GLU A 43 -8.44 1.84 8.95
CA GLU A 43 -7.19 2.18 9.65
C GLU A 43 -6.69 3.57 9.27
N LEU A 44 -6.73 3.91 7.97
CA LEU A 44 -6.29 5.22 7.49
C LEU A 44 -7.17 6.35 8.02
N GLU A 45 -8.48 6.15 8.07
CA GLU A 45 -9.40 7.14 8.62
C GLU A 45 -9.13 7.36 10.11
N GLU A 46 -8.85 6.32 10.85
CA GLU A 46 -8.50 6.42 12.27
C GLU A 46 -7.16 7.13 12.47
N ILE A 47 -6.15 6.80 11.67
CA ILE A 47 -4.85 7.46 11.73
C ILE A 47 -5.01 8.96 11.45
N GLU A 48 -5.75 9.33 10.41
CA GLU A 48 -5.96 10.73 10.06
C GLU A 48 -6.69 11.49 11.17
N ALA A 49 -7.68 10.87 11.79
CA ALA A 49 -8.44 11.51 12.87
C ALA A 49 -7.55 11.86 14.08
N ASN A 50 -6.46 11.15 14.27
CA ASN A 50 -5.52 11.36 15.38
C ASN A 50 -4.29 12.18 15.00
N ARG A 51 -4.21 12.66 13.75
CA ARG A 51 -3.06 13.45 13.31
C ARG A 51 -3.25 14.94 13.62
N PRO A 52 -2.15 15.70 13.82
CA PRO A 52 -2.24 17.14 14.01
C PRO A 52 -2.84 17.85 12.79
N ARG A 53 -3.43 19.01 13.02
CA ARG A 53 -3.93 19.88 11.94
C ARG A 53 -2.79 20.17 10.95
N GLY A 54 -3.11 20.10 9.66
CA GLY A 54 -2.12 20.32 8.60
C GLY A 54 -1.30 19.10 8.23
N LYS A 55 -1.49 17.99 8.93
CA LYS A 55 -0.82 16.71 8.63
C LYS A 55 -1.79 15.71 8.03
N LYS A 56 -2.52 16.15 7.00
CA LYS A 56 -3.53 15.30 6.35
C LYS A 56 -2.89 14.22 5.49
N LEU A 57 -3.57 13.08 5.39
CA LEU A 57 -3.12 11.94 4.61
C LEU A 57 -3.59 11.97 3.15
N MET A 58 -4.33 12.99 2.74
CA MET A 58 -4.85 13.11 1.37
C MET A 58 -5.66 11.88 0.96
N LEU A 59 -6.57 11.44 1.84
CA LEU A 59 -7.35 10.23 1.59
C LEU A 59 -8.27 10.37 0.37
N ASP A 60 -8.75 11.58 0.07
CA ASP A 60 -9.55 11.81 -1.13
C ASP A 60 -8.77 11.47 -2.40
N LEU A 61 -7.48 11.82 -2.43
CA LEU A 61 -6.62 11.49 -3.55
C LEU A 61 -6.46 9.96 -3.68
N LEU A 62 -6.22 9.28 -2.56
CA LEU A 62 -6.12 7.83 -2.56
C LEU A 62 -7.42 7.18 -3.06
N MET A 63 -8.56 7.65 -2.56
CA MET A 63 -9.85 7.09 -2.95
C MET A 63 -10.12 7.25 -4.45
N GLN A 64 -9.77 8.39 -5.03
CA GLN A 64 -9.94 8.65 -6.45
C GLN A 64 -9.08 7.72 -7.32
N ARG A 65 -7.96 7.25 -6.77
CA ARG A 65 -6.99 6.42 -7.50
C ARG A 65 -7.11 4.94 -7.18
N SER A 66 -8.14 4.56 -6.43
CA SER A 66 -8.28 3.21 -5.89
C SER A 66 -9.57 2.55 -6.34
N THR A 67 -9.52 1.23 -6.43
CA THR A 67 -10.70 0.39 -6.39
C THR A 67 -10.80 -0.14 -4.96
N CYS A 68 -11.92 0.16 -4.29
CA CYS A 68 -12.15 -0.30 -2.93
C CYS A 68 -12.80 -1.67 -2.96
N ILE A 69 -12.27 -2.59 -2.15
CA ILE A 69 -12.81 -3.94 -2.04
C ILE A 69 -13.05 -4.29 -0.58
N ASP A 70 -14.07 -5.11 -0.33
CA ASP A 70 -14.34 -5.61 1.01
C ASP A 70 -13.72 -7.00 1.17
N HIS A 71 -13.23 -7.30 2.35
CA HIS A 71 -12.68 -8.60 2.66
C HIS A 71 -13.31 -9.14 3.96
N PRO A 72 -13.71 -10.43 3.99
CA PRO A 72 -14.46 -10.95 5.12
C PRO A 72 -13.65 -11.21 6.39
N THR A 73 -12.31 -11.20 6.31
CA THR A 73 -11.47 -11.43 7.49
C THR A 73 -11.43 -10.21 8.40
N MET A 74 -11.16 -10.45 9.68
CA MET A 74 -10.96 -9.39 10.67
C MET A 74 -9.49 -9.00 10.83
N HIS A 75 -8.56 -9.73 10.19
CA HIS A 75 -7.13 -9.50 10.30
C HIS A 75 -6.59 -8.85 9.03
N THR A 76 -6.21 -7.59 9.14
CA THR A 76 -5.77 -6.80 7.99
C THR A 76 -4.60 -7.44 7.25
N ASP A 77 -3.59 -7.92 7.98
CA ASP A 77 -2.41 -8.53 7.36
C ASP A 77 -2.77 -9.78 6.56
N ASP A 78 -3.65 -10.62 7.11
CA ASP A 78 -4.10 -11.82 6.41
C ASP A 78 -4.88 -11.47 5.15
N ALA A 79 -5.72 -10.45 5.21
CA ALA A 79 -6.48 -9.96 4.05
C ALA A 79 -5.54 -9.45 2.97
N LEU A 80 -4.52 -8.67 3.34
CA LEU A 80 -3.55 -8.14 2.38
C LEU A 80 -2.79 -9.26 1.68
N LEU A 81 -2.32 -10.25 2.41
CA LEU A 81 -1.60 -11.38 1.83
C LEU A 81 -2.49 -12.19 0.88
N GLU A 82 -3.72 -12.46 1.27
CA GLU A 82 -4.64 -13.22 0.45
C GLU A 82 -4.99 -12.49 -0.85
N VAL A 83 -5.31 -11.21 -0.78
CA VAL A 83 -5.65 -10.43 -1.98
C VAL A 83 -4.46 -10.30 -2.91
N ALA A 84 -3.27 -10.03 -2.38
CA ALA A 84 -2.06 -9.92 -3.20
C ALA A 84 -1.76 -11.22 -3.92
N ASP A 85 -1.89 -12.34 -3.23
CA ASP A 85 -1.65 -13.66 -3.81
C ASP A 85 -2.68 -14.00 -4.90
N GLU A 86 -3.97 -13.81 -4.61
CA GLU A 86 -5.05 -14.11 -5.56
C GLU A 86 -4.96 -13.26 -6.82
N ARG A 87 -4.62 -11.99 -6.68
CA ARG A 87 -4.57 -11.06 -7.81
C ARG A 87 -3.22 -11.03 -8.50
N GLY A 88 -2.19 -11.60 -7.88
CA GLY A 88 -0.84 -11.57 -8.43
C GLY A 88 -0.27 -10.14 -8.52
N ILE A 89 -0.57 -9.30 -7.54
CA ILE A 89 -0.14 -7.91 -7.52
C ILE A 89 0.81 -7.64 -6.35
N PRO A 90 1.70 -6.64 -6.48
CA PRO A 90 2.61 -6.32 -5.39
C PRO A 90 1.91 -5.58 -4.27
N LEU A 91 2.48 -5.70 -3.07
CA LEU A 91 2.01 -5.05 -1.85
C LEU A 91 2.95 -3.92 -1.46
N LEU A 92 2.42 -2.73 -1.23
CA LEU A 92 3.17 -1.58 -0.75
C LEU A 92 2.97 -1.43 0.75
N THR A 93 4.00 -1.73 1.52
CA THR A 93 3.98 -1.66 2.98
C THR A 93 5.38 -1.35 3.50
N VAL A 94 5.45 -0.78 4.71
CA VAL A 94 6.72 -0.58 5.42
C VAL A 94 6.83 -1.47 6.66
N ASP A 95 5.82 -2.30 6.93
CA ASP A 95 5.82 -3.24 8.04
C ASP A 95 6.77 -4.40 7.75
N SER A 96 7.83 -4.54 8.55
CA SER A 96 8.85 -5.57 8.34
C SER A 96 8.32 -6.99 8.42
N ASN A 97 7.40 -7.24 9.35
CA ASN A 97 6.83 -8.56 9.53
C ASN A 97 5.93 -8.94 8.35
N LEU A 98 5.11 -8.01 7.89
CA LEU A 98 4.24 -8.24 6.74
C LEU A 98 5.07 -8.45 5.48
N LYS A 99 6.13 -7.65 5.28
CA LYS A 99 7.05 -7.84 4.14
C LYS A 99 7.65 -9.24 4.14
N ARG A 100 8.13 -9.70 5.28
CA ARG A 100 8.72 -11.05 5.39
C ARG A 100 7.70 -12.13 5.02
N ARG A 101 6.49 -12.04 5.58
CA ARG A 101 5.42 -13.01 5.28
C ARG A 101 5.06 -13.03 3.80
N ALA A 102 4.97 -11.85 3.18
CA ALA A 102 4.66 -11.73 1.77
C ALA A 102 5.74 -12.37 0.90
N LEU A 103 7.00 -12.05 1.15
CA LEU A 103 8.12 -12.61 0.37
C LEU A 103 8.21 -14.13 0.52
N GLU A 104 7.96 -14.67 1.71
CA GLU A 104 7.93 -16.12 1.94
C GLU A 104 6.82 -16.80 1.13
N ASN A 105 5.78 -16.08 0.77
CA ASN A 105 4.65 -16.61 -0.01
C ASN A 105 4.72 -16.22 -1.50
N GLY A 106 5.86 -15.73 -1.95
CA GLY A 106 6.04 -15.38 -3.37
C GLY A 106 5.37 -14.09 -3.80
N ILE A 107 4.93 -13.26 -2.86
CA ILE A 107 4.28 -11.99 -3.14
C ILE A 107 5.35 -10.90 -3.28
N GLY A 108 5.28 -10.11 -4.36
CA GLY A 108 6.19 -8.99 -4.55
C GLY A 108 5.90 -7.85 -3.59
N ILE A 109 6.96 -7.17 -3.15
CA ILE A 109 6.88 -6.01 -2.26
C ILE A 109 7.38 -4.77 -2.97
N LEU A 110 6.62 -3.69 -2.88
CA LEU A 110 7.11 -2.37 -3.24
C LEU A 110 7.67 -1.75 -1.97
N GLU A 111 8.99 -1.70 -1.89
CA GLU A 111 9.72 -1.28 -0.70
C GLU A 111 10.14 0.18 -0.80
N VAL A 112 9.76 0.95 0.22
CA VAL A 112 10.17 2.35 0.33
C VAL A 112 11.61 2.39 0.82
N VAL A 113 12.48 3.03 0.05
CA VAL A 113 13.90 3.15 0.39
C VAL A 113 14.28 4.63 0.53
N LYS A 114 15.47 4.88 1.10
CA LYS A 114 15.96 6.24 1.31
C LYS A 114 16.04 7.01 0.00
N GLY A 115 15.94 8.35 0.09
CA GLY A 115 16.04 9.22 -1.08
C GLY A 115 14.75 9.32 -1.89
N LYS A 116 13.61 9.04 -1.29
CA LYS A 116 12.29 9.09 -1.92
C LYS A 116 12.15 8.13 -3.11
N ASN A 117 12.76 6.96 -2.97
CA ASN A 117 12.69 5.91 -3.99
C ASN A 117 11.89 4.72 -3.50
N ILE A 118 11.34 3.98 -4.47
CA ILE A 118 10.67 2.71 -4.22
C ILE A 118 11.30 1.68 -5.13
N ARG A 119 11.50 0.48 -4.61
CA ARG A 119 12.01 -0.63 -5.43
C ARG A 119 11.07 -1.83 -5.30
N LEU A 120 11.01 -2.62 -6.36
CA LEU A 120 10.25 -3.86 -6.36
C LEU A 120 11.16 -5.00 -5.91
N VAL A 121 10.75 -5.69 -4.84
CA VAL A 121 11.42 -6.89 -4.34
C VAL A 121 10.49 -8.07 -4.60
N ASN A 122 10.95 -9.05 -5.37
CA ASN A 122 10.13 -10.21 -5.69
C ASN A 122 10.26 -11.27 -4.61
N GLY A 123 9.15 -11.94 -4.35
CA GLY A 123 9.12 -13.10 -3.46
C GLY A 123 9.82 -14.30 -4.08
N LEU A 124 10.09 -15.27 -3.26
CA LEU A 124 10.75 -16.51 -3.65
C LEU A 124 9.84 -17.43 -4.47
#